data_cb96d21758bf0e57f902bdef1fd6bd23
#
_entry.id   cb96d21758bf0e57f902bdef1fd6bd23
#
_cell.length_a   1.000
_cell.length_b   1.000
_cell.length_c   1.000
_cell.angle_alpha   90.00
_cell.angle_beta   90.00
_cell.angle_gamma   90.00
#
_symmetry.space_group_name_H-M   'P 1'
#
loop_
_entity.id
_entity.type
_entity.pdbx_description
1 polymer ?
#
loop_
_entity_poly.entity_id
_entity_poly.type
_entity_poly.pdbx_seq_one_letter_code
_entity_poly.pdbx_strand_id
1 'polypeptide(L)'
;VAPAGFTSGTASFDHPGGSAYVYFQFSEAGGLGVIGAGSNMTRDELKAEIDAVRDVTSKPFGVDILFATVRAEGDVAAKYTEAVQQMVDVVIEEKVPVLISGLGSPKDAVPAAHAAGIYVMSVCGAVRHAEKAAADGVDAVIASGVDGGGHVGRIGTAILIPAVVDAVDVPVLAGGGLADGRGLAAALAFGAQGVWMGTRFIATRESRSHENYKTKLVDTDSAGTVITRAHSGKPCRLIDNNYTREWASKEEDILPYPIQVRQFGEPASDRGRIQGDVENGVLPAGQSVGLIHEVKTAGDVVRDVVAEAEAALKRITL
;
A
#
# COMPACT_ATOMS: atom_id res chain seq x y z
N VAL A 1 2.11 8.56 22.23
CA VAL A 1 2.16 9.73 21.34
C VAL A 1 3.16 9.39 20.26
N ALA A 2 2.68 9.02 19.07
CA ALA A 2 3.57 8.87 17.93
C ALA A 2 4.17 10.24 17.60
N PRO A 3 5.48 10.36 17.33
CA PRO A 3 6.05 11.64 16.95
C PRO A 3 5.43 12.08 15.63
N ALA A 4 5.06 13.36 15.55
CA ALA A 4 4.53 13.97 14.33
C ALA A 4 5.51 13.76 13.16
N GLY A 5 5.04 13.22 12.04
CA GLY A 5 5.82 13.13 10.82
C GLY A 5 6.10 11.73 10.28
N PHE A 6 5.28 10.71 10.56
CA PHE A 6 5.45 9.41 9.91
C PHE A 6 5.03 9.47 8.44
N THR A 7 5.97 9.23 7.54
CA THR A 7 5.70 8.83 6.16
C THR A 7 5.83 7.31 6.08
N SER A 8 4.76 6.60 5.74
CA SER A 8 4.83 5.17 5.46
C SER A 8 4.61 4.93 3.97
N GLY A 9 5.34 4.01 3.40
CA GLY A 9 5.17 3.61 2.01
C GLY A 9 5.13 2.10 1.90
N THR A 10 4.09 1.58 1.27
CA THR A 10 4.09 0.21 0.78
C THR A 10 4.40 0.22 -0.69
N ALA A 11 5.47 -0.45 -1.06
CA ALA A 11 5.57 -1.06 -2.36
C ALA A 11 5.28 -2.55 -2.12
N SER A 12 4.01 -2.97 -2.26
CA SER A 12 3.67 -4.38 -2.19
C SER A 12 4.25 -5.08 -3.42
N PHE A 13 5.18 -5.97 -3.22
CA PHE A 13 5.83 -6.74 -4.28
C PHE A 13 5.73 -8.22 -3.95
N ASP A 14 4.97 -8.94 -4.76
CA ASP A 14 4.85 -10.39 -4.73
C ASP A 14 6.08 -11.02 -5.39
N HIS A 15 7.24 -11.05 -4.72
CA HIS A 15 8.34 -11.94 -5.15
C HIS A 15 9.40 -12.16 -4.07
N PRO A 16 9.90 -13.39 -3.90
CA PRO A 16 10.93 -13.71 -2.91
C PRO A 16 12.29 -13.11 -3.26
N GLY A 17 12.90 -12.46 -2.32
CA GLY A 17 14.32 -12.08 -2.28
C GLY A 17 14.65 -10.64 -2.70
N GLY A 18 14.49 -9.60 -1.85
CA GLY A 18 15.20 -8.33 -1.97
C GLY A 18 14.42 -7.02 -1.80
N SER A 19 13.18 -7.02 -1.35
CA SER A 19 12.46 -5.79 -0.94
C SER A 19 13.03 -5.17 0.35
N ALA A 20 13.79 -5.90 1.12
CA ALA A 20 14.45 -5.44 2.35
C ALA A 20 15.19 -4.11 2.19
N TYR A 21 15.83 -3.86 1.04
CA TYR A 21 16.59 -2.63 0.80
C TYR A 21 15.72 -1.37 0.71
N VAL A 22 14.52 -1.45 0.15
CA VAL A 22 13.57 -0.32 0.11
C VAL A 22 13.13 0.02 1.52
N TYR A 23 12.74 -0.97 2.32
CA TYR A 23 12.24 -0.77 3.68
C TYR A 23 13.31 -0.24 4.61
N PHE A 24 14.55 -0.70 4.47
CA PHE A 24 15.72 -0.17 5.17
C PHE A 24 15.90 1.33 4.94
N GLN A 25 15.96 1.77 3.69
CA GLN A 25 16.17 3.19 3.35
C GLN A 25 15.05 4.08 3.89
N PHE A 26 13.82 3.58 3.93
CA PHE A 26 12.68 4.25 4.55
C PHE A 26 12.86 4.45 6.04
N SER A 27 13.10 3.36 6.75
CA SER A 27 13.21 3.37 8.20
C SER A 27 14.41 4.18 8.68
N GLU A 28 15.55 4.11 7.99
CA GLU A 28 16.74 4.91 8.30
C GLU A 28 16.54 6.40 8.01
N ALA A 29 15.72 6.76 7.03
CA ALA A 29 15.39 8.16 6.75
C ALA A 29 14.31 8.75 7.67
N GLY A 30 13.80 7.97 8.64
CA GLY A 30 12.81 8.41 9.64
C GLY A 30 11.35 8.12 9.28
N GLY A 31 11.11 7.35 8.22
CA GLY A 31 9.79 6.82 7.88
C GLY A 31 9.51 5.46 8.53
N LEU A 32 8.46 4.78 8.08
CA LEU A 32 8.14 3.39 8.42
C LEU A 32 8.10 2.56 7.15
N GLY A 33 9.12 1.74 6.92
CA GLY A 33 9.13 0.75 5.83
C GLY A 33 8.13 -0.37 6.11
N VAL A 34 7.43 -0.87 5.08
CA VAL A 34 6.41 -1.92 5.26
C VAL A 34 6.55 -3.00 4.21
N ILE A 35 6.79 -4.23 4.67
CA ILE A 35 6.82 -5.43 3.82
C ILE A 35 5.40 -5.74 3.36
N GLY A 36 5.16 -5.87 2.06
CA GLY A 36 3.89 -6.38 1.53
C GLY A 36 3.89 -7.90 1.48
N ALA A 37 3.10 -8.56 2.34
CA ALA A 37 2.90 -9.99 2.27
C ALA A 37 1.82 -10.30 1.22
N GLY A 38 2.25 -10.66 0.02
CA GLY A 38 1.37 -10.98 -1.10
C GLY A 38 0.57 -12.27 -0.87
N SER A 39 -0.49 -12.44 -1.65
CA SER A 39 -1.40 -13.59 -1.53
C SER A 39 -0.75 -14.97 -1.80
N ASN A 40 0.41 -14.98 -2.44
CA ASN A 40 1.17 -16.18 -2.78
C ASN A 40 2.46 -16.33 -1.96
N MET A 41 2.75 -15.40 -1.07
CA MET A 41 3.93 -15.48 -0.21
C MET A 41 3.75 -16.62 0.79
N THR A 42 4.77 -17.44 0.95
CA THR A 42 4.81 -18.50 1.94
C THR A 42 5.29 -17.96 3.29
N ARG A 43 5.06 -18.74 4.35
CA ARG A 43 5.56 -18.48 5.70
C ARG A 43 7.08 -18.25 5.72
N ASP A 44 7.83 -19.12 5.05
CA ASP A 44 9.30 -19.07 5.03
C ASP A 44 9.81 -17.86 4.23
N GLU A 45 9.14 -17.50 3.16
CA GLU A 45 9.46 -16.28 2.39
C GLU A 45 9.22 -15.00 3.20
N LEU A 46 8.09 -14.90 3.91
CA LEU A 46 7.85 -13.74 4.78
C LEU A 46 8.89 -13.65 5.90
N LYS A 47 9.22 -14.80 6.52
CA LYS A 47 10.27 -14.83 7.54
C LYS A 47 11.62 -14.38 6.97
N ALA A 48 12.01 -14.86 5.81
CA ALA A 48 13.25 -14.46 5.16
C ALA A 48 13.31 -12.95 4.85
N GLU A 49 12.19 -12.33 4.42
CA GLU A 49 12.11 -10.88 4.22
C GLU A 49 12.24 -10.11 5.55
N ILE A 50 11.61 -10.59 6.63
CA ILE A 50 11.74 -10.00 7.96
C ILE A 50 13.19 -10.06 8.46
N ASP A 51 13.82 -11.23 8.34
CA ASP A 51 15.22 -11.43 8.73
C ASP A 51 16.15 -10.50 7.91
N ALA A 52 15.95 -10.42 6.61
CA ALA A 52 16.72 -9.53 5.74
C ALA A 52 16.58 -8.03 6.09
N VAL A 53 15.40 -7.59 6.55
CA VAL A 53 15.22 -6.22 7.05
C VAL A 53 15.97 -6.02 8.35
N ARG A 54 15.92 -6.98 9.28
CA ARG A 54 16.62 -6.89 10.57
C ARG A 54 18.13 -6.92 10.44
N ASP A 55 18.66 -7.59 9.43
CA ASP A 55 20.10 -7.64 9.15
C ASP A 55 20.67 -6.28 8.76
N VAL A 56 19.83 -5.37 8.23
CA VAL A 56 20.27 -4.07 7.72
C VAL A 56 19.78 -2.88 8.55
N THR A 57 18.78 -3.05 9.43
CA THR A 57 18.30 -1.96 10.31
C THR A 57 17.73 -2.46 11.63
N SER A 58 17.94 -1.67 12.67
CA SER A 58 17.28 -1.81 13.98
C SER A 58 16.04 -0.92 14.13
N LYS A 59 15.69 -0.14 13.10
CA LYS A 59 14.53 0.74 13.11
C LYS A 59 13.23 -0.06 12.96
N PRO A 60 12.11 0.45 13.47
CA PRO A 60 10.82 -0.22 13.31
C PRO A 60 10.42 -0.31 11.83
N PHE A 61 9.76 -1.41 11.49
CA PHE A 61 9.13 -1.64 10.20
C PHE A 61 7.78 -2.36 10.40
N GLY A 62 6.99 -2.47 9.35
CA GLY A 62 5.70 -3.15 9.38
C GLY A 62 5.60 -4.30 8.37
N VAL A 63 4.54 -5.09 8.52
CA VAL A 63 4.09 -6.08 7.53
C VAL A 63 2.65 -5.81 7.17
N ASP A 64 2.36 -5.68 5.88
CA ASP A 64 1.00 -5.51 5.35
C ASP A 64 0.47 -6.83 4.81
N ILE A 65 -0.68 -7.27 5.34
CA ILE A 65 -1.36 -8.51 4.98
C ILE A 65 -2.75 -8.18 4.40
N LEU A 66 -3.17 -8.92 3.38
CA LEU A 66 -4.49 -8.79 2.79
C LEU A 66 -5.50 -9.69 3.51
N PHE A 67 -6.34 -9.11 4.37
CA PHE A 67 -7.43 -9.81 5.10
C PHE A 67 -8.75 -9.87 4.30
N ALA A 68 -8.68 -9.87 2.98
CA ALA A 68 -9.87 -9.81 2.15
C ALA A 68 -10.78 -11.02 2.38
N THR A 69 -12.06 -10.78 2.65
CA THR A 69 -13.06 -11.85 2.70
C THR A 69 -13.25 -12.45 1.31
N VAL A 70 -13.01 -13.74 1.19
CA VAL A 70 -13.23 -14.51 -0.04
C VAL A 70 -14.68 -15.02 -0.03
N ARG A 71 -15.47 -14.54 -0.99
CA ARG A 71 -16.82 -15.06 -1.25
C ARG A 71 -16.76 -16.23 -2.25
N ALA A 72 -15.94 -17.21 -1.97
CA ALA A 72 -15.88 -18.46 -2.73
C ALA A 72 -16.35 -19.60 -1.84
N GLU A 73 -17.06 -20.57 -2.40
CA GLU A 73 -17.43 -21.78 -1.70
C GLU A 73 -16.31 -22.82 -1.78
N GLY A 74 -16.14 -23.61 -0.72
CA GLY A 74 -15.23 -24.75 -0.70
C GLY A 74 -13.77 -24.43 -0.42
N ASP A 75 -12.87 -25.28 -0.93
CA ASP A 75 -11.43 -25.30 -0.65
C ASP A 75 -10.69 -23.99 -0.91
N VAL A 76 -11.16 -23.13 -1.84
CA VAL A 76 -10.47 -21.89 -2.19
C VAL A 76 -10.53 -20.87 -1.05
N ALA A 77 -11.70 -20.72 -0.41
CA ALA A 77 -11.87 -19.82 0.73
C ALA A 77 -11.08 -20.32 1.95
N ALA A 78 -11.11 -21.62 2.22
CA ALA A 78 -10.39 -22.23 3.33
C ALA A 78 -8.87 -22.04 3.19
N LYS A 79 -8.30 -22.36 2.02
CA LYS A 79 -6.87 -22.17 1.74
C LYS A 79 -6.41 -20.73 1.82
N TYR A 80 -7.24 -19.77 1.37
CA TYR A 80 -6.92 -18.34 1.50
C TYR A 80 -6.88 -17.93 2.97
N THR A 81 -7.87 -18.33 3.76
CA THR A 81 -7.94 -18.03 5.21
C THR A 81 -6.76 -18.64 5.95
N GLU A 82 -6.38 -19.87 5.63
CA GLU A 82 -5.21 -20.55 6.19
C GLU A 82 -3.91 -19.79 5.85
N ALA A 83 -3.73 -19.38 4.59
CA ALA A 83 -2.55 -18.61 4.19
C ALA A 83 -2.44 -17.27 4.92
N VAL A 84 -3.56 -16.54 5.08
CA VAL A 84 -3.60 -15.30 5.86
C VAL A 84 -3.23 -15.56 7.32
N GLN A 85 -3.77 -16.62 7.93
CA GLN A 85 -3.43 -16.98 9.31
C GLN A 85 -1.95 -17.31 9.47
N GLN A 86 -1.36 -18.06 8.56
CA GLN A 86 0.07 -18.36 8.58
C GLN A 86 0.93 -17.09 8.52
N MET A 87 0.55 -16.08 7.73
CA MET A 87 1.26 -14.80 7.70
C MET A 87 1.12 -14.03 9.03
N VAL A 88 -0.07 -14.03 9.61
CA VAL A 88 -0.32 -13.42 10.94
C VAL A 88 0.52 -14.11 12.01
N ASP A 89 0.59 -15.44 12.00
CA ASP A 89 1.39 -16.23 12.95
C ASP A 89 2.89 -15.85 12.85
N VAL A 90 3.43 -15.71 11.62
CA VAL A 90 4.81 -15.23 11.41
C VAL A 90 5.02 -13.84 12.01
N VAL A 91 4.12 -12.90 11.75
CA VAL A 91 4.22 -11.52 12.27
C VAL A 91 4.24 -11.53 13.80
N ILE A 92 3.41 -12.37 14.43
CA ILE A 92 3.35 -12.49 15.90
C ILE A 92 4.60 -13.18 16.47
N GLU A 93 5.02 -14.29 15.90
CA GLU A 93 6.20 -15.05 16.33
C GLU A 93 7.48 -14.22 16.22
N GLU A 94 7.61 -13.51 15.09
CA GLU A 94 8.73 -12.63 14.83
C GLU A 94 8.60 -11.27 15.54
N LYS A 95 7.51 -11.00 16.26
CA LYS A 95 7.27 -9.73 16.96
C LYS A 95 7.55 -8.51 16.09
N VAL A 96 6.99 -8.52 14.87
CA VAL A 96 7.12 -7.39 13.96
C VAL A 96 6.44 -6.17 14.59
N PRO A 97 7.08 -5.00 14.66
CA PRO A 97 6.52 -3.85 15.39
C PRO A 97 5.13 -3.41 14.95
N VAL A 98 4.80 -3.53 13.66
CA VAL A 98 3.53 -3.04 13.09
C VAL A 98 2.92 -4.06 12.14
N LEU A 99 1.67 -4.44 12.39
CA LEU A 99 0.83 -5.22 11.47
C LEU A 99 -0.14 -4.28 10.75
N ILE A 100 -0.19 -4.34 9.44
CA ILE A 100 -1.12 -3.56 8.63
C ILE A 100 -2.11 -4.50 7.92
N SER A 101 -3.38 -4.11 7.88
CA SER A 101 -4.37 -4.70 7.00
C SER A 101 -4.56 -3.83 5.76
N GLY A 102 -3.98 -4.24 4.64
CA GLY A 102 -4.10 -3.53 3.36
C GLY A 102 -5.49 -3.66 2.72
N LEU A 103 -6.22 -4.72 3.05
CA LEU A 103 -7.58 -4.96 2.56
C LEU A 103 -8.33 -5.91 3.51
N GLY A 104 -9.51 -5.51 3.96
CA GLY A 104 -10.35 -6.31 4.86
C GLY A 104 -10.20 -5.90 6.32
N SER A 105 -10.77 -6.68 7.25
CA SER A 105 -10.70 -6.40 8.69
C SER A 105 -9.72 -7.34 9.37
N PRO A 106 -8.75 -6.82 10.15
CA PRO A 106 -7.82 -7.63 10.93
C PRO A 106 -8.43 -8.07 12.28
N LYS A 107 -9.73 -7.92 12.50
CA LYS A 107 -10.43 -8.10 13.79
C LYS A 107 -9.94 -9.30 14.59
N ASP A 108 -9.85 -10.47 13.94
CA ASP A 108 -9.51 -11.72 14.62
C ASP A 108 -8.02 -11.81 14.99
N ALA A 109 -7.16 -11.02 14.33
CA ALA A 109 -5.72 -10.93 14.60
C ALA A 109 -5.38 -9.89 15.69
N VAL A 110 -6.21 -8.86 15.90
CA VAL A 110 -5.95 -7.75 16.82
C VAL A 110 -5.61 -8.21 18.24
N PRO A 111 -6.40 -9.11 18.89
CA PRO A 111 -6.10 -9.51 20.27
C PRO A 111 -4.75 -10.20 20.42
N ALA A 112 -4.38 -11.06 19.49
CA ALA A 112 -3.10 -11.78 19.51
C ALA A 112 -1.92 -10.84 19.19
N ALA A 113 -2.09 -9.92 18.25
CA ALA A 113 -1.10 -8.90 17.94
C ALA A 113 -0.82 -7.99 19.16
N HIS A 114 -1.86 -7.49 19.82
CA HIS A 114 -1.72 -6.69 21.04
C HIS A 114 -1.05 -7.45 22.18
N ALA A 115 -1.41 -8.73 22.38
CA ALA A 115 -0.75 -9.57 23.39
C ALA A 115 0.77 -9.73 23.12
N ALA A 116 1.18 -9.65 21.86
CA ALA A 116 2.58 -9.67 21.44
C ALA A 116 3.25 -8.27 21.45
N GLY A 117 2.51 -7.20 21.77
CA GLY A 117 3.01 -5.82 21.76
C GLY A 117 3.09 -5.20 20.35
N ILE A 118 2.35 -5.73 19.40
CA ILE A 118 2.33 -5.30 17.99
C ILE A 118 1.26 -4.24 17.77
N TYR A 119 1.62 -3.14 17.14
CA TYR A 119 0.72 -2.06 16.74
C TYR A 119 -0.04 -2.46 15.47
N VAL A 120 -1.36 -2.30 15.44
CA VAL A 120 -2.20 -2.73 14.32
C VAL A 120 -2.82 -1.55 13.59
N MET A 121 -2.66 -1.51 12.27
CA MET A 121 -3.27 -0.49 11.40
C MET A 121 -4.20 -1.13 10.37
N SER A 122 -5.16 -0.35 9.84
CA SER A 122 -6.05 -0.81 8.77
C SER A 122 -6.23 0.23 7.67
N VAL A 123 -6.10 -0.19 6.41
CA VAL A 123 -6.37 0.65 5.23
C VAL A 123 -7.87 0.73 4.97
N CYS A 124 -8.40 1.95 4.89
CA CYS A 124 -9.82 2.24 4.80
C CYS A 124 -10.12 3.14 3.60
N GLY A 125 -10.99 2.69 2.69
CA GLY A 125 -11.43 3.47 1.52
C GLY A 125 -12.79 4.17 1.71
N ALA A 126 -13.36 4.17 2.93
CA ALA A 126 -14.61 4.85 3.29
C ALA A 126 -14.69 5.07 4.80
N VAL A 127 -15.44 6.08 5.24
CA VAL A 127 -15.64 6.41 6.67
C VAL A 127 -16.12 5.20 7.47
N ARG A 128 -17.19 4.52 7.01
CA ARG A 128 -17.71 3.32 7.68
C ARG A 128 -16.67 2.19 7.86
N HIS A 129 -15.65 2.13 7.00
CA HIS A 129 -14.56 1.14 7.16
C HIS A 129 -13.61 1.56 8.27
N ALA A 130 -13.33 2.86 8.40
CA ALA A 130 -12.51 3.41 9.47
C ALA A 130 -13.19 3.25 10.84
N GLU A 131 -14.48 3.62 10.94
CA GLU A 131 -15.29 3.41 12.14
C GLU A 131 -15.30 1.95 12.57
N LYS A 132 -15.52 1.03 11.60
CA LYS A 132 -15.49 -0.40 11.88
C LYS A 132 -14.10 -0.87 12.33
N ALA A 133 -13.03 -0.46 11.67
CA ALA A 133 -11.67 -0.84 12.03
C ALA A 133 -11.31 -0.35 13.45
N ALA A 134 -11.66 0.90 13.78
CA ALA A 134 -11.48 1.46 15.13
C ALA A 134 -12.27 0.66 16.18
N ALA A 135 -13.53 0.30 15.89
CA ALA A 135 -14.36 -0.54 16.76
C ALA A 135 -13.82 -1.98 16.88
N ASP A 136 -13.15 -2.50 15.86
CA ASP A 136 -12.47 -3.80 15.88
C ASP A 136 -11.15 -3.76 16.68
N GLY A 137 -10.71 -2.57 17.14
CA GLY A 137 -9.58 -2.38 18.06
C GLY A 137 -8.25 -2.08 17.38
N VAL A 138 -8.21 -1.61 16.12
CA VAL A 138 -6.94 -1.17 15.50
C VAL A 138 -6.43 0.10 16.18
N ASP A 139 -5.10 0.27 16.21
CA ASP A 139 -4.44 1.41 16.85
C ASP A 139 -4.39 2.65 15.95
N ALA A 140 -4.49 2.48 14.63
CA ALA A 140 -4.60 3.58 13.67
C ALA A 140 -5.30 3.14 12.38
N VAL A 141 -5.80 4.11 11.62
CA VAL A 141 -6.37 3.87 10.29
C VAL A 141 -5.61 4.63 9.21
N ILE A 142 -5.56 4.06 8.02
CA ILE A 142 -4.98 4.66 6.83
C ILE A 142 -6.14 4.98 5.88
N ALA A 143 -6.54 6.26 5.81
CA ALA A 143 -7.59 6.73 4.93
C ALA A 143 -7.05 6.84 3.50
N SER A 144 -7.32 5.83 2.65
CA SER A 144 -6.81 5.78 1.29
C SER A 144 -7.89 6.14 0.27
N GLY A 145 -7.73 7.31 -0.37
CA GLY A 145 -8.67 7.84 -1.34
C GLY A 145 -8.58 7.19 -2.71
N VAL A 146 -9.58 7.47 -3.56
CA VAL A 146 -9.69 6.93 -4.92
C VAL A 146 -8.54 7.34 -5.86
N ASP A 147 -7.79 8.37 -5.49
CA ASP A 147 -6.63 8.87 -6.25
C ASP A 147 -5.39 7.94 -6.12
N GLY A 148 -5.46 6.97 -5.21
CA GLY A 148 -4.42 5.98 -4.97
C GLY A 148 -4.28 4.96 -6.10
N GLY A 149 -3.15 4.24 -6.12
CA GLY A 149 -2.90 3.09 -6.98
C GLY A 149 -3.32 1.77 -6.32
N GLY A 150 -3.50 0.74 -7.12
CA GLY A 150 -3.98 -0.55 -6.63
C GLY A 150 -5.47 -0.52 -6.28
N HIS A 151 -5.90 -1.32 -5.32
CA HIS A 151 -7.31 -1.37 -4.89
C HIS A 151 -7.76 -0.03 -4.30
N VAL A 152 -8.86 0.50 -4.80
CA VAL A 152 -9.36 1.83 -4.41
C VAL A 152 -10.84 1.82 -4.05
N GLY A 153 -11.22 2.77 -3.17
CA GLY A 153 -12.61 3.10 -2.89
C GLY A 153 -13.24 3.99 -3.96
N ARG A 154 -14.18 4.84 -3.55
CA ARG A 154 -14.91 5.76 -4.46
C ARG A 154 -14.79 7.21 -4.04
N ILE A 155 -14.18 7.52 -2.89
CA ILE A 155 -14.12 8.86 -2.30
C ILE A 155 -12.75 9.45 -2.60
N GLY A 156 -12.72 10.69 -3.10
CA GLY A 156 -11.49 11.43 -3.35
C GLY A 156 -10.71 11.68 -2.06
N THR A 157 -9.39 11.68 -2.15
CA THR A 157 -8.47 11.78 -1.01
C THR A 157 -8.77 13.02 -0.14
N ALA A 158 -8.95 14.18 -0.76
CA ALA A 158 -9.22 15.44 -0.07
C ALA A 158 -10.56 15.48 0.70
N ILE A 159 -11.50 14.60 0.36
CA ILE A 159 -12.78 14.47 1.06
C ILE A 159 -12.72 13.35 2.10
N LEU A 160 -12.07 12.23 1.76
CA LEU A 160 -12.03 11.07 2.63
C LEU A 160 -11.24 11.36 3.92
N ILE A 161 -10.09 12.03 3.82
CA ILE A 161 -9.20 12.23 4.96
C ILE A 161 -9.90 13.00 6.09
N PRO A 162 -10.40 14.24 5.90
CA PRO A 162 -11.06 14.97 6.98
C PRO A 162 -12.31 14.25 7.48
N ALA A 163 -13.08 13.60 6.61
CA ALA A 163 -14.26 12.85 7.02
C ALA A 163 -13.92 11.64 7.91
N VAL A 164 -12.78 11.00 7.70
CA VAL A 164 -12.30 9.92 8.58
C VAL A 164 -11.74 10.49 9.88
N VAL A 165 -10.98 11.58 9.83
CA VAL A 165 -10.46 12.28 11.03
C VAL A 165 -11.59 12.66 11.97
N ASP A 166 -12.70 13.17 11.44
CA ASP A 166 -13.86 13.57 12.24
C ASP A 166 -14.66 12.37 12.81
N ALA A 167 -14.48 11.17 12.24
CA ALA A 167 -15.29 9.99 12.56
C ALA A 167 -14.63 9.01 13.53
N VAL A 168 -13.32 9.10 13.78
CA VAL A 168 -12.60 8.14 14.64
C VAL A 168 -11.67 8.84 15.63
N ASP A 169 -11.52 8.25 16.81
CA ASP A 169 -10.61 8.76 17.86
C ASP A 169 -9.17 8.24 17.71
N VAL A 170 -8.94 7.23 16.85
CA VAL A 170 -7.60 6.69 16.61
C VAL A 170 -6.85 7.54 15.59
N PRO A 171 -5.50 7.57 15.63
CA PRO A 171 -4.68 8.25 14.64
C PRO A 171 -5.04 7.92 13.20
N VAL A 172 -5.06 8.92 12.33
CA VAL A 172 -5.34 8.77 10.89
C VAL A 172 -4.11 9.10 10.07
N LEU A 173 -3.72 8.20 9.17
CA LEU A 173 -2.75 8.47 8.12
C LEU A 173 -3.47 8.67 6.79
N ALA A 174 -2.99 9.61 5.99
CA ALA A 174 -3.55 9.92 4.69
C ALA A 174 -2.88 9.11 3.58
N GLY A 175 -3.66 8.41 2.76
CA GLY A 175 -3.20 7.64 1.61
C GLY A 175 -3.94 7.97 0.33
N GLY A 176 -3.30 7.69 -0.80
CA GLY A 176 -3.88 7.88 -2.13
C GLY A 176 -3.58 9.27 -2.72
N GLY A 177 -2.95 9.28 -3.90
CA GLY A 177 -2.69 10.51 -4.64
C GLY A 177 -1.57 11.41 -4.10
N LEU A 178 -0.86 11.00 -3.05
CA LEU A 178 0.20 11.77 -2.40
C LEU A 178 1.57 11.33 -2.92
N ALA A 179 2.46 12.27 -3.26
CA ALA A 179 3.79 11.94 -3.81
C ALA A 179 4.93 12.85 -3.32
N ASP A 180 4.64 13.99 -2.75
CA ASP A 180 5.63 15.00 -2.33
C ASP A 180 5.22 15.67 -1.01
N GLY A 181 6.04 16.63 -0.55
CA GLY A 181 5.81 17.32 0.72
C GLY A 181 4.56 18.22 0.72
N ARG A 182 4.07 18.65 -0.44
CA ARG A 182 2.79 19.38 -0.51
C ARG A 182 1.64 18.47 -0.08
N GLY A 183 1.71 17.18 -0.48
CA GLY A 183 0.76 16.16 -0.06
C GLY A 183 0.81 15.91 1.45
N LEU A 184 1.99 15.85 2.06
CA LEU A 184 2.15 15.73 3.51
C LEU A 184 1.59 16.96 4.23
N ALA A 185 1.92 18.19 3.78
CA ALA A 185 1.41 19.42 4.37
C ALA A 185 -0.13 19.50 4.32
N ALA A 186 -0.73 19.13 3.18
CA ALA A 186 -2.18 19.06 3.02
C ALA A 186 -2.82 18.01 3.93
N ALA A 187 -2.22 16.82 4.04
CA ALA A 187 -2.70 15.77 4.94
C ALA A 187 -2.71 16.21 6.41
N LEU A 188 -1.64 16.88 6.86
CA LEU A 188 -1.58 17.46 8.21
C LEU A 188 -2.64 18.54 8.41
N ALA A 189 -2.89 19.40 7.41
CA ALA A 189 -3.94 20.41 7.46
C ALA A 189 -5.35 19.80 7.50
N PHE A 190 -5.58 18.62 6.93
CA PHE A 190 -6.81 17.86 7.04
C PHE A 190 -6.98 17.12 8.39
N GLY A 191 -5.98 17.20 9.28
CA GLY A 191 -5.99 16.56 10.59
C GLY A 191 -5.37 15.17 10.64
N ALA A 192 -4.83 14.65 9.54
CA ALA A 192 -4.06 13.41 9.55
C ALA A 192 -2.73 13.59 10.30
N GLN A 193 -2.18 12.50 10.84
CA GLN A 193 -0.90 12.52 11.59
C GLN A 193 0.30 12.10 10.73
N GLY A 194 0.08 11.76 9.47
CA GLY A 194 1.12 11.36 8.54
C GLY A 194 0.53 10.92 7.20
N VAL A 195 1.40 10.39 6.34
CA VAL A 195 1.02 9.95 4.99
C VAL A 195 1.44 8.51 4.71
N TRP A 196 0.69 7.86 3.81
CA TRP A 196 0.94 6.54 3.26
C TRP A 196 1.12 6.66 1.75
N MET A 197 2.33 6.37 1.26
CA MET A 197 2.68 6.53 -0.15
C MET A 197 3.15 5.19 -0.75
N GLY A 198 2.55 4.76 -1.86
CA GLY A 198 2.98 3.58 -2.61
C GLY A 198 3.66 3.96 -3.92
N THR A 199 2.91 4.63 -4.82
CA THR A 199 3.34 4.95 -6.19
C THR A 199 4.67 5.69 -6.27
N ARG A 200 4.91 6.68 -5.38
CA ARG A 200 6.18 7.42 -5.31
C ARG A 200 7.38 6.49 -5.09
N PHE A 201 7.19 5.44 -4.29
CA PHE A 201 8.28 4.53 -3.95
C PHE A 201 8.49 3.40 -4.96
N ILE A 202 7.55 3.16 -5.88
CA ILE A 202 7.82 2.34 -7.07
C ILE A 202 8.93 2.99 -7.91
N ALA A 203 8.92 4.32 -8.05
CA ALA A 203 9.95 5.08 -8.75
C ALA A 203 11.15 5.40 -7.83
N THR A 204 11.69 4.39 -7.16
CA THR A 204 12.95 4.48 -6.42
C THR A 204 13.97 3.48 -6.94
N ARG A 205 15.26 3.77 -6.71
CA ARG A 205 16.36 2.92 -7.17
C ARG A 205 16.31 1.54 -6.54
N GLU A 206 15.92 1.48 -5.26
CA GLU A 206 15.85 0.27 -4.45
C GLU A 206 14.60 -0.57 -4.73
N SER A 207 13.57 0.01 -5.38
CA SER A 207 12.39 -0.74 -5.79
C SER A 207 12.78 -1.85 -6.76
N ARG A 208 12.24 -3.05 -6.52
CA ARG A 208 12.45 -4.25 -7.37
C ARG A 208 11.66 -4.19 -8.68
N SER A 209 10.80 -3.21 -8.83
CA SER A 209 10.09 -2.99 -10.09
C SER A 209 11.07 -2.85 -11.23
N HIS A 210 10.77 -3.50 -12.36
CA HIS A 210 11.58 -3.40 -13.56
C HIS A 210 11.79 -1.94 -13.99
N GLU A 211 12.95 -1.61 -14.53
CA GLU A 211 13.28 -0.23 -14.91
C GLU A 211 12.29 0.35 -15.94
N ASN A 212 11.75 -0.48 -16.85
CA ASN A 212 10.69 -0.06 -17.77
C ASN A 212 9.43 0.43 -17.02
N TYR A 213 9.06 -0.22 -15.89
CA TYR A 213 7.92 0.22 -15.09
C TYR A 213 8.20 1.54 -14.39
N LYS A 214 9.41 1.73 -13.83
CA LYS A 214 9.82 3.00 -13.23
C LYS A 214 9.81 4.13 -14.25
N THR A 215 10.35 3.87 -15.48
CA THR A 215 10.33 4.82 -16.59
C THR A 215 8.90 5.13 -17.02
N LYS A 216 8.06 4.09 -17.26
CA LYS A 216 6.65 4.26 -17.63
C LYS A 216 5.89 5.11 -16.60
N LEU A 217 6.21 4.94 -15.32
CA LEU A 217 5.58 5.68 -14.23
C LEU A 217 5.98 7.17 -14.26
N VAL A 218 7.25 7.48 -14.52
CA VAL A 218 7.75 8.86 -14.64
C VAL A 218 7.19 9.56 -15.89
N ASP A 219 6.99 8.81 -16.98
CA ASP A 219 6.47 9.32 -18.26
C ASP A 219 4.93 9.45 -18.30
N THR A 220 4.23 8.93 -17.26
CA THR A 220 2.76 8.94 -17.21
C THR A 220 2.27 10.19 -16.50
N ASP A 221 1.33 10.91 -17.10
CA ASP A 221 0.63 12.02 -16.43
C ASP A 221 -0.49 11.53 -15.50
N SER A 222 -1.08 12.45 -14.73
CA SER A 222 -2.16 12.12 -13.78
C SER A 222 -3.44 11.56 -14.45
N ALA A 223 -3.68 11.86 -15.73
CA ALA A 223 -4.80 11.35 -16.49
C ALA A 223 -4.51 9.98 -17.12
N GLY A 224 -3.24 9.55 -17.16
CA GLY A 224 -2.79 8.28 -17.73
C GLY A 224 -3.06 7.05 -16.86
N THR A 225 -3.99 7.15 -15.90
CA THR A 225 -4.40 6.02 -15.05
C THR A 225 -5.91 5.76 -15.16
N VAL A 226 -6.32 4.51 -15.08
CA VAL A 226 -7.73 4.10 -15.14
C VAL A 226 -8.11 3.21 -13.95
N ILE A 227 -9.37 3.27 -13.51
CA ILE A 227 -9.91 2.30 -12.54
C ILE A 227 -10.56 1.18 -13.34
N THR A 228 -10.12 -0.03 -13.10
CA THR A 228 -10.63 -1.24 -13.76
C THR A 228 -10.76 -2.39 -12.78
N ARG A 229 -11.56 -3.39 -13.12
CA ARG A 229 -11.66 -4.66 -12.37
C ARG A 229 -10.75 -5.75 -12.97
N ALA A 230 -10.06 -5.45 -14.06
CA ALA A 230 -9.25 -6.39 -14.84
C ALA A 230 -8.20 -7.15 -14.02
N HIS A 231 -7.57 -6.46 -13.02
CA HIS A 231 -6.56 -7.09 -12.19
C HIS A 231 -7.12 -8.19 -11.27
N SER A 232 -8.19 -7.89 -10.53
CA SER A 232 -8.60 -8.77 -9.43
C SER A 232 -10.09 -9.05 -9.32
N GLY A 233 -10.90 -8.50 -10.22
CA GLY A 233 -12.36 -8.52 -10.08
C GLY A 233 -12.89 -7.42 -9.13
N LYS A 234 -12.01 -6.68 -8.46
CA LYS A 234 -12.34 -5.51 -7.62
C LYS A 234 -11.78 -4.23 -8.27
N PRO A 235 -12.36 -3.04 -8.00
CA PRO A 235 -11.86 -1.77 -8.52
C PRO A 235 -10.39 -1.56 -8.13
N CYS A 236 -9.54 -1.36 -9.13
CA CYS A 236 -8.11 -1.18 -8.98
C CYS A 236 -7.63 -0.11 -9.96
N ARG A 237 -6.85 0.88 -9.49
CA ARG A 237 -6.27 1.90 -10.36
C ARG A 237 -4.93 1.44 -10.89
N LEU A 238 -4.81 1.44 -12.21
CA LEU A 238 -3.64 1.01 -12.97
C LEU A 238 -3.23 2.10 -13.96
N ILE A 239 -1.99 2.08 -14.43
CA ILE A 239 -1.59 2.82 -15.64
C ILE A 239 -2.40 2.30 -16.82
N ASP A 240 -2.95 3.20 -17.64
CA ASP A 240 -3.66 2.84 -18.85
C ASP A 240 -2.69 2.34 -19.93
N ASN A 241 -2.91 1.11 -20.40
CA ASN A 241 -2.09 0.44 -21.39
C ASN A 241 -2.92 -0.59 -22.20
N ASN A 242 -2.28 -1.41 -23.00
CA ASN A 242 -2.98 -2.42 -23.80
C ASN A 242 -3.76 -3.42 -22.92
N TYR A 243 -3.20 -3.82 -21.76
CA TYR A 243 -3.90 -4.73 -20.85
C TYR A 243 -5.22 -4.15 -20.34
N THR A 244 -5.22 -2.90 -19.89
CA THR A 244 -6.44 -2.26 -19.37
C THR A 244 -7.48 -2.05 -20.48
N ARG A 245 -7.04 -1.68 -21.68
CA ARG A 245 -7.91 -1.46 -22.84
C ARG A 245 -8.50 -2.76 -23.37
N GLU A 246 -7.72 -3.83 -23.41
CA GLU A 246 -8.21 -5.17 -23.77
C GLU A 246 -9.35 -5.60 -22.85
N TRP A 247 -9.17 -5.50 -21.53
CA TRP A 247 -10.18 -5.86 -20.55
C TRP A 247 -11.39 -4.91 -20.54
N ALA A 248 -11.21 -3.65 -20.89
CA ALA A 248 -12.33 -2.72 -21.05
C ALA A 248 -13.26 -3.12 -22.20
N SER A 249 -12.73 -3.80 -23.26
CA SER A 249 -13.53 -4.30 -24.38
C SER A 249 -14.30 -5.60 -24.09
N LYS A 250 -14.02 -6.26 -22.94
CA LYS A 250 -14.65 -7.52 -22.49
C LYS A 250 -14.91 -7.50 -20.98
N GLU A 251 -15.45 -6.40 -20.47
CA GLU A 251 -15.65 -6.21 -19.02
C GLU A 251 -16.58 -7.27 -18.42
N GLU A 252 -17.52 -7.80 -19.17
CA GLU A 252 -18.42 -8.89 -18.80
C GLU A 252 -17.71 -10.22 -18.51
N ASP A 253 -16.53 -10.44 -19.06
CA ASP A 253 -15.73 -11.65 -18.86
C ASP A 253 -14.91 -11.59 -17.55
N ILE A 254 -14.88 -10.44 -16.87
CA ILE A 254 -14.12 -10.27 -15.64
C ILE A 254 -14.72 -11.11 -14.52
N LEU A 255 -13.93 -12.06 -14.04
CA LEU A 255 -14.30 -13.00 -12.99
C LEU A 255 -14.30 -12.33 -11.59
N PRO A 256 -15.05 -12.87 -10.62
CA PRO A 256 -15.02 -12.38 -9.26
C PRO A 256 -13.69 -12.67 -8.58
N TYR A 257 -13.34 -11.83 -7.56
CA TYR A 257 -12.21 -12.08 -6.67
C TYR A 257 -12.43 -13.39 -5.87
N PRO A 258 -11.44 -14.27 -5.68
CA PRO A 258 -10.03 -14.16 -6.08
C PRO A 258 -9.72 -14.84 -7.43
N ILE A 259 -10.70 -15.29 -8.19
CA ILE A 259 -10.47 -16.07 -9.41
C ILE A 259 -9.76 -15.21 -10.45
N GLN A 260 -10.25 -13.98 -10.68
CA GLN A 260 -9.66 -13.05 -11.65
C GLN A 260 -8.17 -12.81 -11.37
N VAL A 261 -7.81 -12.51 -10.12
CA VAL A 261 -6.42 -12.21 -9.78
C VAL A 261 -5.51 -13.41 -10.00
N ARG A 262 -5.94 -14.62 -9.62
CA ARG A 262 -5.12 -15.82 -9.76
C ARG A 262 -4.93 -16.26 -11.23
N GLN A 263 -5.99 -16.17 -12.04
CA GLN A 263 -5.92 -16.64 -13.42
C GLN A 263 -5.29 -15.63 -14.38
N PHE A 264 -5.52 -14.34 -14.17
CA PHE A 264 -5.13 -13.29 -15.09
C PHE A 264 -4.29 -12.20 -14.45
N GLY A 265 -4.67 -11.74 -13.26
CA GLY A 265 -4.06 -10.59 -12.62
C GLY A 265 -2.62 -10.81 -12.18
N GLU A 266 -2.32 -11.91 -11.49
CA GLU A 266 -0.96 -12.24 -11.03
C GLU A 266 0.01 -12.49 -12.20
N PRO A 267 -0.32 -13.32 -13.21
CA PRO A 267 0.56 -13.49 -14.36
C PRO A 267 0.81 -12.17 -15.13
N ALA A 268 -0.20 -11.31 -15.24
CA ALA A 268 -0.05 -10.01 -15.88
C ALA A 268 0.72 -9.02 -14.99
N SER A 269 0.62 -9.14 -13.66
CA SER A 269 1.40 -8.35 -12.71
C SER A 269 2.89 -8.70 -12.78
N ASP A 270 3.23 -9.98 -12.80
CA ASP A 270 4.61 -10.44 -13.01
C ASP A 270 5.17 -9.94 -14.34
N ARG A 271 4.40 -10.11 -15.42
CA ARG A 271 4.77 -9.62 -16.76
C ARG A 271 5.12 -8.13 -16.76
N GLY A 272 4.27 -7.28 -16.18
CA GLY A 272 4.49 -5.84 -16.20
C GLY A 272 5.55 -5.37 -15.23
N ARG A 273 5.47 -5.82 -13.98
CA ARG A 273 6.25 -5.28 -12.86
C ARG A 273 7.66 -5.86 -12.77
N ILE A 274 7.83 -7.15 -13.12
CA ILE A 274 9.07 -7.90 -12.97
C ILE A 274 9.75 -8.13 -14.33
N GLN A 275 9.00 -8.56 -15.36
CA GLN A 275 9.54 -8.82 -16.69
C GLN A 275 9.65 -7.57 -17.56
N GLY A 276 8.99 -6.46 -17.17
CA GLY A 276 9.11 -5.15 -17.81
C GLY A 276 8.29 -4.95 -19.09
N ASP A 277 7.31 -5.84 -19.37
CA ASP A 277 6.33 -5.63 -20.44
C ASP A 277 5.23 -4.66 -19.96
N VAL A 278 5.56 -3.38 -19.99
CA VAL A 278 4.71 -2.31 -19.48
C VAL A 278 3.44 -2.06 -20.32
N GLU A 279 3.40 -2.56 -21.54
CA GLU A 279 2.24 -2.39 -22.42
C GLU A 279 1.19 -3.47 -22.21
N ASN A 280 1.58 -4.70 -21.83
CA ASN A 280 0.64 -5.82 -21.73
C ASN A 280 0.56 -6.38 -20.28
N GLY A 281 1.16 -5.70 -19.32
CA GLY A 281 1.16 -6.09 -17.91
C GLY A 281 0.29 -5.21 -17.02
N VAL A 282 0.05 -5.67 -15.80
CA VAL A 282 -0.65 -4.91 -14.75
C VAL A 282 0.36 -4.00 -14.05
N LEU A 283 0.08 -2.68 -14.04
CA LEU A 283 0.93 -1.65 -13.47
C LEU A 283 0.14 -0.79 -12.47
N PRO A 284 0.01 -1.18 -11.20
CA PRO A 284 -0.74 -0.42 -10.19
C PRO A 284 -0.08 0.93 -9.89
N ALA A 285 -0.76 2.03 -10.20
CA ALA A 285 -0.27 3.37 -9.92
C ALA A 285 -1.41 4.34 -9.67
N GLY A 286 -1.23 5.26 -8.73
CA GLY A 286 -2.18 6.34 -8.43
C GLY A 286 -2.02 7.54 -9.36
N GLN A 287 -2.96 8.49 -9.29
CA GLN A 287 -2.91 9.73 -10.08
C GLN A 287 -1.70 10.61 -9.72
N SER A 288 -1.05 10.34 -8.58
CA SER A 288 0.22 10.98 -8.19
C SER A 288 1.39 10.70 -9.14
N VAL A 289 1.26 9.82 -10.14
CA VAL A 289 2.26 9.64 -11.21
C VAL A 289 2.63 10.97 -11.86
N GLY A 290 1.66 11.86 -12.10
CA GLY A 290 1.90 13.17 -12.68
C GLY A 290 2.70 14.15 -11.80
N LEU A 291 3.05 13.76 -10.58
CA LEU A 291 3.92 14.51 -9.67
C LEU A 291 5.30 13.84 -9.49
N ILE A 292 5.57 12.74 -10.21
CA ILE A 292 6.78 11.95 -10.09
C ILE A 292 7.58 12.09 -11.38
N HIS A 293 8.65 12.89 -11.34
CA HIS A 293 9.41 13.26 -12.52
C HIS A 293 10.81 12.63 -12.62
N GLU A 294 11.19 11.85 -11.60
CA GLU A 294 12.50 11.20 -11.54
C GLU A 294 12.49 9.99 -10.59
N VAL A 295 13.46 9.11 -10.82
CA VAL A 295 13.78 7.97 -9.93
C VAL A 295 14.84 8.42 -8.93
N LYS A 296 14.50 8.45 -7.63
CA LYS A 296 15.39 8.81 -6.51
C LYS A 296 15.75 7.60 -5.66
N THR A 297 16.62 7.76 -4.67
CA THR A 297 16.69 6.78 -3.57
C THR A 297 15.47 6.90 -2.67
N ALA A 298 15.04 5.81 -2.05
CA ALA A 298 13.91 5.83 -1.12
C ALA A 298 14.16 6.77 0.07
N GLY A 299 15.40 6.79 0.59
CA GLY A 299 15.81 7.69 1.65
C GLY A 299 15.76 9.17 1.25
N ASP A 300 16.14 9.52 0.01
CA ASP A 300 16.03 10.90 -0.49
C ASP A 300 14.56 11.31 -0.60
N VAL A 301 13.70 10.43 -1.12
CA VAL A 301 12.26 10.70 -1.19
C VAL A 301 11.68 11.05 0.19
N VAL A 302 12.03 10.28 1.24
CA VAL A 302 11.55 10.57 2.60
C VAL A 302 12.02 11.95 3.07
N ARG A 303 13.30 12.25 2.89
CA ARG A 303 13.88 13.54 3.30
C ARG A 303 13.27 14.71 2.54
N ASP A 304 13.09 14.57 1.23
CA ASP A 304 12.51 15.61 0.37
C ASP A 304 11.05 15.87 0.77
N VAL A 305 10.25 14.83 0.98
CA VAL A 305 8.84 14.97 1.42
C VAL A 305 8.74 15.75 2.73
N VAL A 306 9.62 15.49 3.70
CA VAL A 306 9.62 16.22 4.98
C VAL A 306 10.04 17.68 4.76
N ALA A 307 11.16 17.92 4.07
CA ALA A 307 11.67 19.27 3.84
C ALA A 307 10.70 20.14 3.01
N GLU A 308 10.09 19.58 1.99
CA GLU A 308 9.08 20.25 1.17
C GLU A 308 7.80 20.56 1.96
N ALA A 309 7.37 19.64 2.84
CA ALA A 309 6.21 19.88 3.71
C ALA A 309 6.47 21.01 4.69
N GLU A 310 7.64 21.06 5.33
CA GLU A 310 8.04 22.17 6.18
C GLU A 310 8.04 23.51 5.42
N ALA A 311 8.58 23.52 4.20
CA ALA A 311 8.60 24.70 3.36
C ALA A 311 7.19 25.13 2.93
N ALA A 312 6.29 24.18 2.67
CA ALA A 312 4.90 24.46 2.31
C ALA A 312 4.15 25.06 3.51
N LEU A 313 4.28 24.48 4.70
CA LEU A 313 3.64 24.97 5.93
C LEU A 313 4.11 26.37 6.30
N LYS A 314 5.42 26.64 6.19
CA LYS A 314 5.98 28.00 6.43
C LYS A 314 5.39 29.08 5.48
N ARG A 315 4.99 28.72 4.26
CA ARG A 315 4.36 29.66 3.31
C ARG A 315 2.89 29.95 3.64
N ILE A 316 2.23 29.04 4.35
CA ILE A 316 0.81 29.18 4.74
C ILE A 316 0.67 29.94 6.07
N THR A 317 1.67 29.82 6.95
CA THR A 317 1.70 30.57 8.21
C THR A 317 2.05 32.03 7.89
N LEU A 318 1.04 32.88 7.88
CA LEU A 318 1.15 34.36 7.73
C LEU A 318 1.53 35.01 9.07
#